data_a609d48ac15c5d5c180b192b50785632
#
_entry.id   a609d48ac15c5d5c180b192b50785632
#
_cell.length_a   1.000
_cell.length_b   1.000
_cell.length_c   1.000
_cell.angle_alpha   90.00
_cell.angle_beta   90.00
_cell.angle_gamma   90.00
#
_symmetry.space_group_name_H-M   'P 1'
#
loop_
_entity.id
_entity.type
_entity.pdbx_description
1 polymer ?
#
loop_
_entity_poly.entity_id
_entity_poly.type
_entity_poly.pdbx_seq_one_letter_code
_entity_poly.pdbx_strand_id
1 'polypeptide(L)'
;REQTLNQLLTEMDGFEGNAGVIILAATNRPETLDPALTRPGRFDRRIPVELPDLKGREAILKVHSKKIKTDGKINYLSIARMASGASGAELANIINEGALRAVRAGREAVTQPDLEESIEVVIEKLKHAKDLLKQEMLNNANDEYNYGHNV
;
A
#
# COMPACT_ATOMS: atom_id res chain seq x y z
N ARG A 1 3.82 6.51 -25.48
CA ARG A 1 3.29 7.01 -24.19
C ARG A 1 2.26 8.11 -24.38
N GLU A 2 2.57 9.16 -25.15
CA GLU A 2 1.62 10.25 -25.45
C GLU A 2 0.40 9.79 -26.25
N GLN A 3 0.58 8.89 -27.20
CA GLN A 3 -0.50 8.32 -28.01
C GLN A 3 -1.54 7.58 -27.15
N THR A 4 -1.07 6.79 -26.18
CA THR A 4 -1.94 6.04 -25.25
C THR A 4 -2.73 6.98 -24.33
N LEU A 5 -2.07 8.04 -23.84
CA LEU A 5 -2.73 9.06 -23.03
C LEU A 5 -3.83 9.77 -23.81
N ASN A 6 -3.51 10.26 -25.02
CA ASN A 6 -4.47 10.97 -25.85
C ASN A 6 -5.67 10.10 -26.24
N GLN A 7 -5.45 8.81 -26.52
CA GLN A 7 -6.51 7.86 -26.77
C GLN A 7 -7.42 7.68 -25.54
N LEU A 8 -6.82 7.51 -24.35
CA LEU A 8 -7.56 7.41 -23.10
C LEU A 8 -8.43 8.65 -22.85
N LEU A 9 -7.86 9.84 -23.04
CA LEU A 9 -8.60 11.10 -22.86
C LEU A 9 -9.77 11.22 -23.83
N THR A 10 -9.59 10.81 -25.09
CA THR A 10 -10.65 10.81 -26.10
C THR A 10 -11.77 9.85 -25.74
N GLU A 11 -11.44 8.64 -25.29
CA GLU A 11 -12.43 7.65 -24.85
C GLU A 11 -13.20 8.14 -23.61
N MET A 12 -12.50 8.76 -22.65
CA MET A 12 -13.14 9.33 -21.46
C MET A 12 -14.13 10.44 -21.83
N ASP A 13 -13.74 11.35 -22.72
CA ASP A 13 -14.61 12.44 -23.17
C ASP A 13 -15.82 11.90 -23.98
N GLY A 14 -15.71 10.74 -24.62
CA GLY A 14 -16.79 10.06 -25.30
C GLY A 14 -17.85 9.44 -24.37
N PHE A 15 -17.55 9.30 -23.09
CA PHE A 15 -18.52 8.84 -22.08
C PHE A 15 -19.43 9.96 -21.53
N GLU A 16 -19.21 11.21 -21.90
CA GLU A 16 -20.11 12.30 -21.53
C GLU A 16 -21.51 12.05 -22.11
N GLY A 17 -22.43 11.66 -21.24
CA GLY A 17 -23.82 11.38 -21.59
C GLY A 17 -24.28 9.95 -21.40
N ASN A 18 -23.42 9.00 -21.13
CA ASN A 18 -23.82 7.65 -20.76
C ASN A 18 -24.12 7.56 -19.26
N ALA A 19 -25.40 7.73 -18.93
CA ALA A 19 -25.88 7.52 -17.58
C ALA A 19 -25.55 6.10 -17.10
N GLY A 20 -24.75 6.02 -16.04
CA GLY A 20 -24.49 4.78 -15.33
C GLY A 20 -23.07 4.21 -15.41
N VAL A 21 -22.14 4.83 -16.14
CA VAL A 21 -20.72 4.43 -16.13
C VAL A 21 -19.93 5.31 -15.18
N ILE A 22 -19.21 4.70 -14.25
CA ILE A 22 -18.28 5.37 -13.33
C ILE A 22 -16.87 4.85 -13.62
N ILE A 23 -15.94 5.76 -13.92
CA ILE A 23 -14.55 5.43 -14.14
C ILE A 23 -13.79 5.68 -12.84
N LEU A 24 -13.08 4.65 -12.36
CA LEU A 24 -12.24 4.73 -11.17
C LEU A 24 -10.78 4.46 -11.55
N ALA A 25 -9.88 5.27 -11.03
CA ALA A 25 -8.44 5.05 -11.12
C ALA A 25 -7.80 5.14 -9.75
N ALA A 26 -6.68 4.44 -9.55
CA ALA A 26 -5.90 4.50 -8.33
C ALA A 26 -4.43 4.72 -8.66
N THR A 27 -3.75 5.51 -7.85
CA THR A 27 -2.31 5.75 -7.95
C THR A 27 -1.72 6.03 -6.58
N ASN A 28 -0.49 5.61 -6.36
CA ASN A 28 0.30 5.99 -5.19
C ASN A 28 1.05 7.31 -5.40
N ARG A 29 1.03 7.85 -6.64
CA ARG A 29 1.80 9.04 -7.02
C ARG A 29 0.92 10.03 -7.79
N PRO A 30 -0.05 10.66 -7.12
CA PRO A 30 -0.97 11.59 -7.78
C PRO A 30 -0.26 12.80 -8.41
N GLU A 31 0.90 13.17 -7.87
CA GLU A 31 1.74 14.27 -8.37
C GLU A 31 2.35 14.02 -9.76
N THR A 32 2.44 12.75 -10.17
CA THR A 32 2.99 12.38 -11.49
C THR A 32 1.95 12.28 -12.60
N LEU A 33 0.66 12.46 -12.26
CA LEU A 33 -0.42 12.41 -13.24
C LEU A 33 -0.36 13.64 -14.17
N ASP A 34 -0.62 13.39 -15.46
CA ASP A 34 -0.81 14.48 -16.41
C ASP A 34 -2.01 15.34 -15.96
N PRO A 35 -1.85 16.69 -15.90
CA PRO A 35 -2.94 17.59 -15.53
C PRO A 35 -4.21 17.44 -16.38
N ALA A 36 -4.08 16.99 -17.63
CA ALA A 36 -5.22 16.72 -18.51
C ALA A 36 -6.16 15.64 -17.98
N LEU A 37 -5.64 14.64 -17.22
CA LEU A 37 -6.42 13.58 -16.61
C LEU A 37 -7.31 14.07 -15.46
N THR A 38 -6.95 15.17 -14.80
CA THR A 38 -7.61 15.67 -13.59
C THR A 38 -8.50 16.88 -13.83
N ARG A 39 -8.75 17.23 -15.12
CA ARG A 39 -9.68 18.32 -15.52
C ARG A 39 -11.13 17.91 -15.23
N PRO A 40 -12.04 18.90 -15.06
CA PRO A 40 -13.48 18.66 -14.94
C PRO A 40 -14.01 17.77 -16.08
N GLY A 41 -14.90 16.83 -15.73
CA GLY A 41 -15.44 15.85 -16.68
C GLY A 41 -14.60 14.58 -16.86
N ARG A 42 -13.43 14.49 -16.20
CA ARG A 42 -12.53 13.31 -16.17
C ARG A 42 -12.35 12.84 -14.74
N PHE A 43 -11.12 12.61 -14.27
CA PHE A 43 -10.86 12.29 -12.86
C PHE A 43 -10.87 13.57 -12.00
N ASP A 44 -12.01 14.21 -11.91
CA ASP A 44 -12.21 15.48 -11.22
C ASP A 44 -12.39 15.33 -9.69
N ARG A 45 -12.70 14.13 -9.22
CA ARG A 45 -12.87 13.83 -7.80
C ARG A 45 -11.72 12.98 -7.27
N ARG A 46 -11.00 13.55 -6.30
CA ARG A 46 -9.90 12.85 -5.61
C ARG A 46 -10.38 12.36 -4.25
N ILE A 47 -10.14 11.08 -3.97
CA ILE A 47 -10.44 10.46 -2.69
C ILE A 47 -9.12 9.96 -2.11
N PRO A 48 -8.54 10.66 -1.11
CA PRO A 48 -7.36 10.17 -0.43
C PRO A 48 -7.71 8.92 0.39
N VAL A 49 -6.90 7.87 0.25
CA VAL A 49 -6.97 6.68 1.10
C VAL A 49 -5.86 6.77 2.11
N GLU A 50 -6.20 7.16 3.32
CA GLU A 50 -5.27 7.34 4.42
C GLU A 50 -4.93 6.01 5.11
N LEU A 51 -3.86 6.02 5.92
CA LEU A 51 -3.52 4.89 6.77
C LEU A 51 -4.63 4.63 7.78
N PRO A 52 -4.91 3.36 8.12
CA PRO A 52 -5.98 3.03 9.06
C PRO A 52 -5.67 3.52 10.48
N ASP A 53 -6.69 4.00 11.17
CA ASP A 53 -6.63 4.28 12.59
C ASP A 53 -6.53 2.98 13.42
N LEU A 54 -6.48 3.08 14.74
CA LEU A 54 -6.35 1.91 15.62
C LEU A 54 -7.47 0.88 15.42
N LYS A 55 -8.73 1.34 15.30
CA LYS A 55 -9.88 0.46 15.08
C LYS A 55 -9.86 -0.16 13.69
N GLY A 56 -9.47 0.61 12.69
CA GLY A 56 -9.27 0.13 11.32
C GLY A 56 -8.19 -0.95 11.25
N ARG A 57 -7.04 -0.75 11.92
CA ARG A 57 -5.98 -1.77 11.99
C ARG A 57 -6.46 -3.06 12.65
N GLU A 58 -7.16 -2.95 13.78
CA GLU A 58 -7.74 -4.12 14.46
C GLU A 58 -8.71 -4.89 13.54
N ALA A 59 -9.58 -4.18 12.84
CA ALA A 59 -10.53 -4.77 11.91
C ALA A 59 -9.82 -5.48 10.74
N ILE A 60 -8.81 -4.86 10.16
CA ILE A 60 -8.00 -5.43 9.07
C ILE A 60 -7.29 -6.70 9.53
N LEU A 61 -6.65 -6.70 10.70
CA LEU A 61 -6.01 -7.88 11.29
C LEU A 61 -7.01 -9.03 11.46
N LYS A 62 -8.20 -8.76 12.00
CA LYS A 62 -9.25 -9.75 12.15
C LYS A 62 -9.72 -10.34 10.82
N VAL A 63 -9.84 -9.51 9.78
CA VAL A 63 -10.24 -9.98 8.43
C VAL A 63 -9.19 -10.92 7.85
N HIS A 64 -7.91 -10.55 7.92
CA HIS A 64 -6.83 -11.39 7.39
C HIS A 64 -6.63 -12.68 8.22
N SER A 65 -6.83 -12.62 9.53
CA SER A 65 -6.73 -13.79 10.42
C SER A 65 -7.78 -14.87 10.15
N LYS A 66 -8.91 -14.53 9.53
CA LYS A 66 -9.91 -15.54 9.12
C LYS A 66 -9.39 -16.56 8.12
N LYS A 67 -8.30 -16.26 7.42
CA LYS A 67 -7.69 -17.13 6.42
C LYS A 67 -6.68 -18.14 7.00
N ILE A 68 -6.35 -18.02 8.27
CA ILE A 68 -5.37 -18.84 8.95
C ILE A 68 -5.99 -19.46 10.23
N LYS A 69 -5.37 -20.56 10.70
CA LYS A 69 -5.75 -21.16 11.97
C LYS A 69 -5.04 -20.44 13.11
N THR A 70 -5.77 -19.93 14.07
CA THR A 70 -5.25 -19.29 15.28
C THR A 70 -5.61 -20.11 16.51
N ASP A 71 -4.91 -19.89 17.63
CA ASP A 71 -5.21 -20.54 18.93
C ASP A 71 -6.46 -19.97 19.63
N GLY A 72 -7.10 -18.96 19.02
CA GLY A 72 -8.30 -18.29 19.56
C GLY A 72 -8.04 -17.32 20.71
N LYS A 73 -6.78 -17.10 21.11
CA LYS A 73 -6.39 -16.25 22.25
C LYS A 73 -5.72 -14.94 21.84
N ILE A 74 -5.73 -14.60 20.55
CA ILE A 74 -5.05 -13.41 20.02
C ILE A 74 -5.81 -12.14 20.42
N ASN A 75 -5.10 -11.22 21.08
CA ASN A 75 -5.59 -9.87 21.35
C ASN A 75 -5.25 -8.94 20.18
N TYR A 76 -6.14 -8.87 19.18
CA TYR A 76 -5.93 -8.03 17.98
C TYR A 76 -5.78 -6.55 18.27
N LEU A 77 -6.38 -6.05 19.34
CA LEU A 77 -6.22 -4.65 19.76
C LEU A 77 -4.79 -4.37 20.21
N SER A 78 -4.17 -5.30 20.95
CA SER A 78 -2.76 -5.20 21.35
C SER A 78 -1.85 -5.19 20.13
N ILE A 79 -2.04 -6.12 19.19
CA ILE A 79 -1.30 -6.18 17.94
C ILE A 79 -1.48 -4.89 17.12
N ALA A 80 -2.70 -4.37 17.02
CA ALA A 80 -2.98 -3.12 16.31
C ALA A 80 -2.31 -1.89 16.93
N ARG A 81 -2.13 -1.86 18.26
CA ARG A 81 -1.36 -0.82 18.95
C ARG A 81 0.13 -0.89 18.62
N MET A 82 0.70 -2.07 18.66
CA MET A 82 2.11 -2.31 18.32
C MET A 82 2.41 -1.97 16.85
N ALA A 83 1.46 -2.27 15.94
CA ALA A 83 1.55 -1.97 14.51
C ALA A 83 1.09 -0.53 14.17
N SER A 84 1.41 0.44 15.01
CA SER A 84 1.05 1.84 14.76
C SER A 84 1.68 2.36 13.46
N GLY A 85 0.89 3.05 12.64
CA GLY A 85 1.33 3.58 11.34
C GLY A 85 1.39 2.54 10.21
N ALA A 86 1.02 1.28 10.47
CA ALA A 86 1.00 0.25 9.43
C ALA A 86 -0.17 0.44 8.46
N SER A 87 0.11 0.25 7.17
CA SER A 87 -0.89 0.15 6.10
C SER A 87 -1.63 -1.19 6.13
N GLY A 88 -2.71 -1.30 5.36
CA GLY A 88 -3.43 -2.57 5.22
C GLY A 88 -2.57 -3.71 4.67
N ALA A 89 -1.67 -3.41 3.74
CA ALA A 89 -0.74 -4.40 3.18
C ALA A 89 0.28 -4.90 4.23
N GLU A 90 0.79 -4.00 5.05
CA GLU A 90 1.71 -4.34 6.15
C GLU A 90 1.03 -5.19 7.21
N LEU A 91 -0.21 -4.90 7.55
CA LEU A 91 -1.00 -5.69 8.48
C LEU A 91 -1.29 -7.11 7.94
N ALA A 92 -1.57 -7.23 6.64
CA ALA A 92 -1.69 -8.53 5.98
C ALA A 92 -0.38 -9.32 6.04
N ASN A 93 0.78 -8.65 5.82
CA ASN A 93 2.09 -9.27 5.92
C ASN A 93 2.43 -9.75 7.34
N ILE A 94 2.03 -9.00 8.37
CA ILE A 94 2.19 -9.44 9.77
C ILE A 94 1.47 -10.76 10.01
N ILE A 95 0.24 -10.90 9.53
CA ILE A 95 -0.53 -12.15 9.64
C ILE A 95 0.15 -13.29 8.88
N ASN A 96 0.62 -13.05 7.66
CA ASN A 96 1.32 -14.05 6.85
C ASN A 96 2.64 -14.49 7.49
N GLU A 97 3.45 -13.56 7.99
CA GLU A 97 4.71 -13.88 8.67
C GLU A 97 4.46 -14.67 9.96
N GLY A 98 3.42 -14.31 10.73
CA GLY A 98 3.01 -15.07 11.91
C GLY A 98 2.62 -16.51 11.57
N ALA A 99 1.91 -16.72 10.45
CA ALA A 99 1.58 -18.07 9.98
C ALA A 99 2.84 -18.85 9.59
N LEU A 100 3.80 -18.22 8.88
CA LEU A 100 5.08 -18.86 8.55
C LEU A 100 5.89 -19.23 9.79
N ARG A 101 5.88 -18.39 10.81
CA ARG A 101 6.55 -18.69 12.10
C ARG A 101 5.94 -19.89 12.79
N ALA A 102 4.62 -19.98 12.85
CA ALA A 102 3.93 -21.13 13.44
C ALA A 102 4.33 -22.43 12.71
N VAL A 103 4.33 -22.43 11.38
CA VAL A 103 4.73 -23.59 10.56
C VAL A 103 6.19 -23.97 10.80
N ARG A 104 7.11 -23.00 10.81
CA ARG A 104 8.54 -23.26 11.10
C ARG A 104 8.77 -23.83 12.49
N ALA A 105 7.93 -23.49 13.45
CA ALA A 105 7.95 -24.04 14.80
C ALA A 105 7.17 -25.38 14.94
N GLY A 106 6.71 -25.98 13.84
CA GLY A 106 5.97 -27.23 13.83
C GLY A 106 4.56 -27.12 14.41
N ARG A 107 3.98 -25.93 14.49
CA ARG A 107 2.65 -25.68 15.04
C ARG A 107 1.63 -25.44 13.91
N GLU A 108 0.41 -25.90 14.13
CA GLU A 108 -0.70 -25.69 13.18
C GLU A 108 -1.44 -24.37 13.38
N ALA A 109 -1.30 -23.74 14.55
CA ALA A 109 -2.03 -22.54 14.91
C ALA A 109 -1.07 -21.41 15.24
N VAL A 110 -1.44 -20.20 14.79
CA VAL A 110 -0.75 -18.96 15.09
C VAL A 110 -1.11 -18.49 16.50
N THR A 111 -0.12 -18.08 17.26
CA THR A 111 -0.26 -17.56 18.61
C THR A 111 0.05 -16.05 18.65
N GLN A 112 -0.28 -15.40 19.75
CA GLN A 112 0.02 -13.97 19.90
C GLN A 112 1.51 -13.65 19.78
N PRO A 113 2.47 -14.37 20.38
CA PRO A 113 3.90 -14.13 20.19
C PRO A 113 4.35 -14.18 18.73
N ASP A 114 3.77 -15.07 17.91
CA ASP A 114 4.09 -15.13 16.49
C ASP A 114 3.79 -13.82 15.78
N LEU A 115 2.67 -13.18 16.11
CA LEU A 115 2.27 -11.91 15.52
C LEU A 115 3.12 -10.74 16.07
N GLU A 116 3.41 -10.74 17.37
CA GLU A 116 4.24 -9.71 18.01
C GLU A 116 5.63 -9.67 17.39
N GLU A 117 6.30 -10.82 17.28
CA GLU A 117 7.62 -10.91 16.62
C GLU A 117 7.57 -10.61 15.12
N SER A 118 6.44 -10.91 14.45
CA SER A 118 6.26 -10.60 13.03
C SER A 118 6.17 -9.09 12.77
N ILE A 119 5.69 -8.31 13.72
CA ILE A 119 5.62 -6.84 13.60
C ILE A 119 7.04 -6.28 13.46
N GLU A 120 7.97 -6.70 14.29
CA GLU A 120 9.37 -6.23 14.23
C GLU A 120 9.98 -6.53 12.86
N VAL A 121 9.84 -7.77 12.38
CA VAL A 121 10.39 -8.20 11.09
C VAL A 121 9.79 -7.41 9.92
N VAL A 122 8.47 -7.18 9.91
CA VAL A 122 7.79 -6.45 8.83
C VAL A 122 8.18 -4.98 8.85
N ILE A 123 8.24 -4.35 10.01
CA ILE A 123 8.62 -2.93 10.14
C ILE A 123 10.09 -2.72 9.75
N GLU A 124 11.00 -3.61 10.15
CA GLU A 124 12.43 -3.51 9.82
C GLU A 124 12.67 -3.66 8.31
N LYS A 125 12.04 -4.64 7.66
CA LYS A 125 12.09 -4.80 6.20
C LYS A 125 11.60 -3.56 5.46
N LEU A 126 10.57 -2.91 5.98
CA LEU A 126 10.01 -1.69 5.39
C LEU A 126 10.92 -0.48 5.54
N LYS A 127 11.54 -0.31 6.71
CA LYS A 127 12.54 0.74 6.90
C LYS A 127 13.68 0.58 5.91
N HIS A 128 14.21 -0.63 5.80
CA HIS A 128 15.29 -0.94 4.87
C HIS A 128 14.89 -0.68 3.41
N ALA A 129 13.71 -1.09 2.98
CA ALA A 129 13.20 -0.83 1.63
C ALA A 129 13.01 0.67 1.35
N LYS A 130 12.51 1.45 2.31
CA LYS A 130 12.37 2.90 2.20
C LYS A 130 13.74 3.61 2.11
N ASP A 131 14.72 3.15 2.87
CA ASP A 131 16.07 3.71 2.84
C ASP A 131 16.77 3.43 1.50
N LEU A 132 16.61 2.23 0.94
CA LEU A 132 17.12 1.89 -0.39
C LEU A 132 16.49 2.76 -1.48
N LEU A 133 15.16 2.91 -1.48
CA LEU A 133 14.46 3.77 -2.43
C LEU A 133 14.91 5.24 -2.33
N LYS A 134 15.13 5.73 -1.11
CA LYS A 134 15.64 7.09 -0.90
C LYS A 134 17.06 7.27 -1.46
N GLN A 135 17.92 6.27 -1.30
CA GLN A 135 19.26 6.28 -1.89
C GLN A 135 19.24 6.25 -3.42
N GLU A 136 18.39 5.40 -4.02
CA GLU A 136 18.22 5.37 -5.48
C GLU A 136 17.71 6.71 -6.03
N MET A 137 16.73 7.34 -5.37
CA MET A 137 16.23 8.65 -5.77
C MET A 137 17.31 9.73 -5.68
N LEU A 138 18.17 9.72 -4.66
CA LEU A 138 19.29 10.64 -4.51
C LEU A 138 20.37 10.42 -5.58
N ASN A 139 20.66 9.17 -5.90
CA ASN A 139 21.64 8.83 -6.95
C ASN A 139 21.15 9.28 -8.31
N ASN A 140 19.89 9.02 -8.66
CA ASN A 140 19.30 9.45 -9.93
C ASN A 140 19.27 10.97 -10.06
N ALA A 141 18.95 11.71 -8.98
CA ALA A 141 18.98 13.16 -8.97
C ALA A 141 20.39 13.73 -9.16
N ASN A 142 21.42 13.08 -8.61
CA ASN A 142 22.82 13.48 -8.80
C ASN A 142 23.32 13.18 -10.22
N ASP A 143 22.87 12.08 -10.82
CA ASP A 143 23.22 11.73 -12.20
C ASP A 143 22.61 12.73 -13.19
N GLU A 144 21.35 13.13 -13.00
CA GLU A 144 20.71 14.18 -13.82
C GLU A 144 21.43 15.55 -13.69
N TYR A 145 21.87 15.89 -12.48
CA TYR A 145 22.61 17.13 -12.24
C TYR A 145 23.98 17.12 -12.95
N ASN A 146 24.68 16.01 -12.95
CA ASN A 146 25.99 15.87 -13.60
C ASN A 146 25.89 15.85 -15.14
N TYR A 147 24.81 15.32 -15.72
CA TYR A 147 24.57 15.36 -17.17
C TYR A 147 24.21 16.77 -17.66
N GLY A 148 23.53 17.58 -16.86
CA GLY A 148 23.14 18.95 -17.22
C GLY A 148 24.26 19.99 -17.17
N HIS A 149 25.42 19.71 -16.57
CA HIS A 149 26.54 20.65 -16.43
C HIS A 149 27.72 20.35 -17.35
N ASN A 150 27.63 19.32 -18.19
CA ASN A 150 28.68 18.95 -19.16
C ASN A 150 28.31 19.25 -20.63
N VAL A 151 27.40 20.17 -20.85
CA VAL A 151 27.06 20.68 -22.21
C VAL A 151 27.32 22.16 -22.30
#